data_d542a85c5e0ac4628bdd86e405f4294f
#
_entry.id   d542a85c5e0ac4628bdd86e405f4294f
#
_cell.length_a   1.000
_cell.length_b   1.000
_cell.length_c   1.000
_cell.angle_alpha   90.00
_cell.angle_beta   90.00
_cell.angle_gamma   90.00
#
_symmetry.space_group_name_H-M   'P 1'
#
loop_
_entity.id
_entity.type
_entity.pdbx_description
1 polymer ?
#
loop_
_entity_poly.entity_id
_entity_poly.type
_entity_poly.pdbx_seq_one_letter_code
_entity_poly.pdbx_strand_id
1 'polypeptide(L)'
;MKKLLLTSFALLGAAFALHAQEDLTAAQEGVEELVNEKAEEKEMKTGWSFGILPTATFSVDNGFQAGAFGDVYYYGDGSTYPDPLHKISWEASYFTKSQRQRYYLAYDSKYLIPGMRINASLTYVRDPLYSFWGFNGPAAYDSGLSTSFTSVVYPVWSNRGTTPNINYFGMSRNMFRALANVQGRMAEHLNWAAGINFWNWDLADMRDPAVDANGDGTKTNYDHNVTLFKKYQELGLIKAGEEKGGMSVEVNAGLVYDTRDIEAAPNRGIWAEAYLNGAPYSGNPSTGFNSPYLKACVYFRHYLDIPIHIPAGDPVFAYRLAWQQTIAGETPFYMIQNIPLLVQRNMISEGFGSSGTIRGLRENRILAEGMAWANTELRIKLVNFKLFNQYFYLAVNPFFDAGIITKPYRSDVLDKVATNGKLYDTRLISSDIDWSKSETQLAPGYDGLIYDSSKINEIIMSSGIGLKIAMNQNFIISAEFAKCFNETLDGGLWIGIGINYQF
;
A
#
# COMPACT_ATOMS: atom_id res chain seq x y z
N MET A 1 32.17 15.46 5.85
CA MET A 1 30.83 15.98 6.19
C MET A 1 29.85 14.90 6.71
N LYS A 2 29.77 13.67 6.15
CA LYS A 2 28.85 12.62 6.66
C LYS A 2 29.14 12.12 8.08
N LYS A 3 30.38 12.09 8.54
CA LYS A 3 30.75 11.67 9.91
C LYS A 3 30.45 12.73 10.99
N LEU A 4 30.43 14.01 10.63
CA LEU A 4 30.11 15.10 11.57
C LEU A 4 28.60 15.16 11.89
N LEU A 5 27.71 14.84 10.94
CA LEU A 5 26.26 14.85 11.16
C LEU A 5 25.80 13.69 12.09
N LEU A 6 26.41 12.51 11.97
CA LEU A 6 26.07 11.38 12.86
C LEU A 6 26.51 11.60 14.30
N THR A 7 27.67 12.24 14.50
CA THR A 7 28.17 12.58 15.85
C THR A 7 27.35 13.70 16.51
N SER A 8 26.84 14.64 15.73
CA SER A 8 25.99 15.72 16.26
C SER A 8 24.61 15.21 16.70
N PHE A 9 24.03 14.23 16.01
CA PHE A 9 22.76 13.63 16.42
C PHE A 9 22.91 12.73 17.66
N ALA A 10 24.03 12.02 17.79
CA ALA A 10 24.30 11.20 18.97
C ALA A 10 24.58 12.04 20.23
N LEU A 11 25.23 13.20 20.10
CA LEU A 11 25.50 14.11 21.20
C LEU A 11 24.26 14.92 21.64
N LEU A 12 23.36 15.28 20.71
CA LEU A 12 22.06 15.87 21.06
C LEU A 12 21.16 14.86 21.79
N GLY A 13 21.14 13.60 21.37
CA GLY A 13 20.38 12.54 22.04
C GLY A 13 20.87 12.26 23.47
N ALA A 14 22.20 12.27 23.69
CA ALA A 14 22.78 12.04 25.01
C ALA A 14 22.62 13.23 25.96
N ALA A 15 22.69 14.47 25.48
CA ALA A 15 22.48 15.66 26.31
C ALA A 15 21.01 15.85 26.73
N PHE A 16 20.05 15.43 25.90
CA PHE A 16 18.63 15.40 26.27
C PHE A 16 18.31 14.30 27.30
N ALA A 17 19.02 13.17 27.26
CA ALA A 17 18.78 12.05 28.17
C ALA A 17 19.27 12.33 29.61
N LEU A 18 20.28 13.16 29.80
CA LEU A 18 20.87 13.46 31.12
C LEU A 18 20.16 14.55 31.92
N HIS A 19 19.44 15.47 31.25
CA HIS A 19 18.64 16.50 31.93
C HIS A 19 17.18 16.09 32.19
N ALA A 20 16.71 15.01 31.53
CA ALA A 20 15.34 14.53 31.65
C ALA A 20 15.09 13.59 32.85
N GLN A 21 16.10 13.17 33.56
CA GLN A 21 15.98 12.10 34.55
C GLN A 21 15.47 12.57 35.93
N GLU A 22 15.66 13.84 36.30
CA GLU A 22 15.16 14.39 37.58
C GLU A 22 13.77 14.98 37.48
N ASP A 23 13.37 15.49 36.30
CA ASP A 23 12.00 16.00 36.08
C ASP A 23 10.99 14.89 35.72
N LEU A 24 11.44 13.70 35.33
CA LEU A 24 10.59 12.59 34.87
C LEU A 24 9.84 11.89 36.02
N THR A 25 10.42 11.80 37.23
CA THR A 25 9.77 11.15 38.37
C THR A 25 8.60 11.98 38.90
N ALA A 26 8.76 13.28 39.02
CA ALA A 26 7.69 14.19 39.46
C ALA A 26 6.56 14.29 38.40
N ALA A 27 6.90 14.17 37.10
CA ALA A 27 5.91 14.15 36.03
C ALA A 27 5.16 12.81 35.96
N GLN A 28 5.77 11.69 36.34
CA GLN A 28 5.13 10.37 36.36
C GLN A 28 4.10 10.24 37.49
N GLU A 29 4.43 10.70 38.71
CA GLU A 29 3.48 10.70 39.84
C GLU A 29 2.28 11.58 39.53
N GLY A 30 2.48 12.76 38.93
CA GLY A 30 1.38 13.62 38.48
C GLY A 30 0.54 13.09 37.36
N VAL A 31 1.10 12.22 36.49
CA VAL A 31 0.38 11.57 35.39
C VAL A 31 -0.46 10.39 35.87
N GLU A 32 0.05 9.58 36.83
CA GLU A 32 -0.74 8.48 37.43
C GLU A 32 -1.92 9.01 38.25
N GLU A 33 -1.72 10.09 38.99
CA GLU A 33 -2.80 10.73 39.76
C GLU A 33 -3.89 11.33 38.86
N LEU A 34 -3.50 11.96 37.74
CA LEU A 34 -4.41 12.52 36.73
C LEU A 34 -5.09 11.46 35.85
N VAL A 35 -4.46 10.34 35.63
CA VAL A 35 -5.05 9.20 34.89
C VAL A 35 -6.12 8.54 35.76
N ASN A 36 -5.86 8.39 37.04
CA ASN A 36 -6.84 7.82 38.01
C ASN A 36 -8.00 8.79 38.28
N GLU A 37 -7.73 10.09 38.38
CA GLU A 37 -8.78 11.09 38.61
C GLU A 37 -9.71 11.31 37.40
N LYS A 38 -9.22 11.13 36.16
CA LYS A 38 -10.02 11.24 34.92
C LYS A 38 -10.59 9.95 34.37
N ALA A 39 -10.28 8.80 34.97
CA ALA A 39 -10.95 7.56 34.64
C ALA A 39 -12.43 7.56 35.13
N GLU A 40 -12.80 8.49 36.02
CA GLU A 40 -14.14 8.53 36.65
C GLU A 40 -15.17 9.42 35.95
N GLU A 41 -14.78 10.33 35.02
CA GLU A 41 -15.76 11.15 34.28
C GLU A 41 -15.46 11.25 32.77
N LYS A 42 -15.54 10.14 32.05
CA LYS A 42 -15.79 10.25 30.60
C LYS A 42 -17.26 10.65 30.41
N GLU A 43 -17.48 11.93 30.19
CA GLU A 43 -18.79 12.44 29.78
C GLU A 43 -19.36 11.57 28.64
N MET A 44 -20.45 10.89 28.90
CA MET A 44 -21.12 10.00 27.95
C MET A 44 -21.62 10.83 26.77
N LYS A 45 -21.07 10.58 25.58
CA LYS A 45 -21.51 11.28 24.38
C LYS A 45 -22.87 10.78 23.93
N THR A 46 -23.75 11.72 23.62
CA THR A 46 -25.09 11.48 23.04
C THR A 46 -25.26 12.27 21.75
N GLY A 47 -26.21 11.86 20.91
CA GLY A 47 -26.53 12.56 19.67
C GLY A 47 -25.38 12.52 18.64
N TRP A 48 -25.22 13.61 17.91
CA TRP A 48 -24.25 13.74 16.84
C TRP A 48 -22.90 14.30 17.33
N SER A 49 -21.81 13.73 16.83
CA SER A 49 -20.46 14.26 17.01
C SER A 49 -19.72 14.16 15.68
N PHE A 50 -18.88 15.12 15.36
CA PHE A 50 -18.11 15.12 14.12
C PHE A 50 -16.69 15.64 14.35
N GLY A 51 -15.76 15.15 13.52
CA GLY A 51 -14.40 15.62 13.48
C GLY A 51 -13.93 15.74 12.04
N ILE A 52 -13.18 16.78 11.74
CA ILE A 52 -12.57 17.01 10.43
C ILE A 52 -11.10 17.31 10.67
N LEU A 53 -10.24 16.65 9.91
CA LEU A 53 -8.79 16.85 9.98
C LEU A 53 -8.23 17.06 8.56
N PRO A 54 -7.24 17.93 8.40
CA PRO A 54 -6.52 18.04 7.14
C PRO A 54 -5.71 16.77 6.90
N THR A 55 -5.66 16.32 5.65
CA THR A 55 -4.75 15.26 5.22
C THR A 55 -3.47 15.89 4.70
N ALA A 56 -2.35 15.55 5.32
CA ALA A 56 -1.02 15.97 4.90
C ALA A 56 -0.08 14.76 5.02
N THR A 57 0.10 14.03 3.93
CA THR A 57 0.97 12.85 3.87
C THR A 57 1.94 12.97 2.70
N PHE A 58 2.94 12.11 2.66
CA PHE A 58 3.93 12.09 1.59
C PHE A 58 4.33 10.65 1.28
N SER A 59 4.49 10.34 0.02
CA SER A 59 5.18 9.15 -0.42
C SER A 59 6.04 9.45 -1.64
N VAL A 60 7.11 8.69 -1.81
CA VAL A 60 7.98 8.81 -2.99
C VAL A 60 7.25 8.45 -4.29
N ASP A 61 6.18 7.68 -4.20
CA ASP A 61 5.37 7.27 -5.35
C ASP A 61 4.42 8.38 -5.78
N ASN A 62 3.67 8.95 -4.84
CA ASN A 62 2.56 9.86 -5.13
C ASN A 62 2.86 11.34 -4.85
N GLY A 63 4.00 11.63 -4.19
CA GLY A 63 4.35 12.97 -3.75
C GLY A 63 3.59 13.38 -2.50
N PHE A 64 3.35 14.66 -2.34
CA PHE A 64 2.59 15.22 -1.21
C PHE A 64 1.09 15.06 -1.45
N GLN A 65 0.39 14.55 -0.43
CA GLN A 65 -1.07 14.48 -0.40
C GLN A 65 -1.61 15.66 0.39
N ALA A 66 -2.52 16.39 -0.21
CA ALA A 66 -3.27 17.47 0.42
C ALA A 66 -4.77 17.18 0.32
N GLY A 67 -5.50 17.42 1.40
CA GLY A 67 -6.93 17.18 1.42
C GLY A 67 -7.53 17.31 2.81
N ALA A 68 -8.68 16.69 2.99
CA ALA A 68 -9.34 16.58 4.28
C ALA A 68 -10.03 15.22 4.40
N PHE A 69 -10.10 14.72 5.61
CA PHE A 69 -10.91 13.58 5.97
C PHE A 69 -11.69 13.87 7.25
N GLY A 70 -12.78 13.17 7.43
CA GLY A 70 -13.60 13.37 8.61
C GLY A 70 -14.46 12.18 8.94
N ASP A 71 -14.87 12.15 10.19
CA ASP A 71 -15.81 11.18 10.72
C ASP A 71 -17.03 11.91 11.32
N VAL A 72 -18.21 11.36 11.05
CA VAL A 72 -19.46 11.75 11.68
C VAL A 72 -19.97 10.58 12.49
N TYR A 73 -20.22 10.78 13.75
CA TYR A 73 -20.69 9.78 14.70
C TYR A 73 -22.09 10.11 15.20
N TYR A 74 -22.90 9.10 15.35
CA TYR A 74 -24.19 9.20 16.02
C TYR A 74 -24.25 8.22 17.17
N TYR A 75 -24.39 8.72 18.40
CA TYR A 75 -24.39 7.94 19.63
C TYR A 75 -25.81 7.66 20.18
N GLY A 76 -26.86 8.23 19.56
CA GLY A 76 -28.22 8.10 20.07
C GLY A 76 -28.37 8.67 21.49
N ASP A 77 -28.87 7.87 22.39
CA ASP A 77 -28.99 8.18 23.82
C ASP A 77 -27.70 7.95 24.63
N GLY A 78 -26.64 7.45 23.99
CA GLY A 78 -25.36 7.15 24.63
C GLY A 78 -25.26 5.76 25.25
N SER A 79 -26.29 4.94 25.17
CA SER A 79 -26.31 3.60 25.79
C SER A 79 -25.23 2.65 25.26
N THR A 80 -24.70 2.91 24.07
CA THR A 80 -23.62 2.13 23.44
C THR A 80 -22.24 2.76 23.57
N TYR A 81 -22.14 3.92 24.22
CA TYR A 81 -20.84 4.62 24.37
C TYR A 81 -19.80 3.71 25.04
N PRO A 82 -18.53 3.65 24.55
CA PRO A 82 -17.90 4.54 23.58
C PRO A 82 -18.13 4.20 22.09
N ASP A 83 -18.81 3.10 21.77
CA ASP A 83 -19.12 2.73 20.39
C ASP A 83 -20.28 3.60 19.84
N PRO A 84 -20.16 4.22 18.67
CA PRO A 84 -21.27 4.91 18.05
C PRO A 84 -22.28 3.93 17.46
N LEU A 85 -23.56 4.29 17.46
CA LEU A 85 -24.60 3.54 16.73
C LEU A 85 -24.32 3.57 15.22
N HIS A 86 -23.92 4.74 14.70
CA HIS A 86 -23.61 4.91 13.29
C HIS A 86 -22.34 5.75 13.14
N LYS A 87 -21.47 5.33 12.23
CA LYS A 87 -20.29 6.09 11.83
C LYS A 87 -20.27 6.28 10.33
N ILE A 88 -20.06 7.52 9.89
CA ILE A 88 -19.80 7.86 8.48
C ILE A 88 -18.41 8.46 8.41
N SER A 89 -17.56 7.92 7.55
CA SER A 89 -16.21 8.41 7.28
C SER A 89 -16.13 8.93 5.85
N TRP A 90 -15.41 10.01 5.63
CA TRP A 90 -15.19 10.55 4.30
C TRP A 90 -13.77 11.09 4.12
N GLU A 91 -13.29 11.11 2.89
CA GLU A 91 -12.02 11.70 2.50
C GLU A 91 -12.13 12.32 1.11
N ALA A 92 -11.51 13.49 0.94
CA ALA A 92 -11.25 14.09 -0.36
C ALA A 92 -9.80 14.58 -0.40
N SER A 93 -9.00 14.04 -1.32
CA SER A 93 -7.57 14.32 -1.37
C SER A 93 -7.01 14.37 -2.78
N TYR A 94 -5.89 15.12 -2.92
CA TYR A 94 -5.12 15.29 -4.13
C TYR A 94 -3.64 15.01 -3.85
N PHE A 95 -2.98 14.32 -4.77
CA PHE A 95 -1.56 13.97 -4.69
C PHE A 95 -0.76 14.73 -5.75
N THR A 96 0.29 15.42 -5.34
CA THR A 96 0.99 16.38 -6.20
C THR A 96 1.81 15.75 -7.32
N LYS A 97 2.42 14.59 -7.11
CA LYS A 97 3.27 13.94 -8.11
C LYS A 97 2.46 13.08 -9.08
N SER A 98 1.64 12.17 -8.55
CA SER A 98 0.79 11.31 -9.39
C SER A 98 -0.43 12.03 -9.95
N GLN A 99 -0.73 13.25 -9.50
CA GLN A 99 -1.95 14.00 -9.81
C GLN A 99 -3.23 13.22 -9.47
N ARG A 100 -3.09 12.20 -8.61
CA ARG A 100 -4.18 11.35 -8.15
C ARG A 100 -5.19 12.20 -7.38
N GLN A 101 -6.46 11.93 -7.63
CA GLN A 101 -7.59 12.42 -6.85
C GLN A 101 -8.28 11.23 -6.21
N ARG A 102 -8.54 11.31 -4.91
CA ARG A 102 -9.23 10.26 -4.17
C ARG A 102 -10.41 10.83 -3.43
N TYR A 103 -11.56 10.17 -3.60
CA TYR A 103 -12.79 10.45 -2.89
C TYR A 103 -13.29 9.15 -2.25
N TYR A 104 -13.59 9.22 -0.98
CA TYR A 104 -14.01 8.07 -0.19
C TYR A 104 -15.17 8.45 0.71
N LEU A 105 -16.17 7.58 0.77
CA LEU A 105 -17.29 7.67 1.69
C LEU A 105 -17.52 6.26 2.25
N ALA A 106 -17.63 6.13 3.58
CA ALA A 106 -17.90 4.86 4.22
C ALA A 106 -18.89 4.99 5.35
N TYR A 107 -19.63 3.92 5.55
CA TYR A 107 -20.53 3.71 6.66
C TYR A 107 -20.10 2.49 7.45
N ASP A 108 -20.13 2.57 8.79
CA ASP A 108 -19.84 1.47 9.70
C ASP A 108 -20.82 1.49 10.86
N SER A 109 -21.41 0.33 11.20
CA SER A 109 -22.29 0.19 12.35
C SER A 109 -22.21 -1.23 12.90
N LYS A 110 -22.10 -1.35 14.22
CA LYS A 110 -22.22 -2.60 14.99
C LYS A 110 -23.66 -2.86 15.46
N TYR A 111 -24.55 -1.89 15.25
CA TYR A 111 -25.88 -1.86 15.87
C TYR A 111 -27.04 -1.74 14.90
N LEU A 112 -26.78 -1.51 13.60
CA LEU A 112 -27.85 -1.40 12.60
C LEU A 112 -28.68 -2.66 12.51
N ILE A 113 -28.02 -3.82 12.59
CA ILE A 113 -28.67 -5.14 12.74
C ILE A 113 -28.09 -5.78 14.00
N PRO A 114 -28.93 -6.18 14.97
CA PRO A 114 -28.45 -6.80 16.19
C PRO A 114 -27.54 -8.01 15.95
N GLY A 115 -26.37 -8.03 16.60
CA GLY A 115 -25.38 -9.11 16.45
C GLY A 115 -24.57 -9.10 15.16
N MET A 116 -24.71 -8.05 14.33
CA MET A 116 -23.99 -7.92 13.08
C MET A 116 -23.30 -6.55 12.96
N ARG A 117 -22.08 -6.55 12.44
CA ARG A 117 -21.39 -5.32 12.01
C ARG A 117 -21.55 -5.17 10.50
N ILE A 118 -21.95 -4.01 10.05
CA ILE A 118 -22.12 -3.68 8.64
C ILE A 118 -21.13 -2.60 8.26
N ASN A 119 -20.40 -2.85 7.17
CA ASN A 119 -19.56 -1.84 6.52
C ASN A 119 -20.00 -1.66 5.07
N ALA A 120 -20.14 -0.43 4.63
CA ALA A 120 -20.36 -0.10 3.24
C ALA A 120 -19.44 1.06 2.84
N SER A 121 -18.93 1.06 1.61
CA SER A 121 -18.12 2.18 1.15
C SER A 121 -18.24 2.42 -0.35
N LEU A 122 -18.05 3.67 -0.72
CA LEU A 122 -17.89 4.14 -2.09
C LEU A 122 -16.51 4.77 -2.21
N THR A 123 -15.77 4.41 -3.24
CA THR A 123 -14.46 4.97 -3.52
C THR A 123 -14.36 5.35 -4.98
N TYR A 124 -13.91 6.55 -5.26
CA TYR A 124 -13.55 6.97 -6.61
C TYR A 124 -12.11 7.47 -6.60
N VAL A 125 -11.31 6.95 -7.52
CA VAL A 125 -9.92 7.37 -7.72
C VAL A 125 -9.73 7.73 -9.18
N ARG A 126 -9.29 8.95 -9.43
CA ARG A 126 -8.74 9.37 -10.71
C ARG A 126 -7.22 9.43 -10.58
N ASP A 127 -6.53 8.64 -11.37
CA ASP A 127 -5.08 8.44 -11.27
C ASP A 127 -4.45 8.55 -12.67
N PRO A 128 -4.16 9.78 -13.14
CA PRO A 128 -3.65 10.00 -14.48
C PRO A 128 -2.20 9.52 -14.66
N LEU A 129 -1.45 9.31 -13.57
CA LEU A 129 -0.06 8.87 -13.56
C LEU A 129 0.11 7.63 -12.68
N TYR A 130 -0.64 6.58 -12.97
CA TYR A 130 -0.53 5.32 -12.27
C TYR A 130 0.71 4.55 -12.70
N SER A 131 1.47 4.04 -11.73
CA SER A 131 2.68 3.28 -11.98
C SER A 131 2.37 1.85 -12.44
N PHE A 132 2.81 1.48 -13.62
CA PHE A 132 2.72 0.13 -14.19
C PHE A 132 4.12 -0.40 -14.49
N TRP A 133 4.57 -1.37 -13.71
CA TRP A 133 5.92 -1.94 -13.77
C TRP A 133 5.98 -3.29 -14.50
N GLY A 134 4.87 -3.72 -15.10
CA GLY A 134 4.73 -5.05 -15.68
C GLY A 134 4.35 -6.11 -14.67
N PHE A 135 4.50 -7.38 -15.06
CA PHE A 135 4.10 -8.53 -14.27
C PHE A 135 5.31 -9.30 -13.72
N ASN A 136 5.10 -10.03 -12.61
CA ASN A 136 6.05 -10.98 -12.01
C ASN A 136 7.38 -10.36 -11.52
N GLY A 137 7.43 -9.06 -11.30
CA GLY A 137 8.50 -8.36 -10.61
C GLY A 137 9.92 -8.74 -11.03
N PRO A 138 10.66 -9.55 -10.21
CA PRO A 138 12.06 -9.84 -10.50
C PRO A 138 12.27 -10.71 -11.73
N ALA A 139 11.25 -11.48 -12.16
CA ALA A 139 11.37 -12.37 -13.32
C ALA A 139 11.14 -11.66 -14.65
N ALA A 140 10.36 -10.58 -14.69
CA ALA A 140 10.08 -9.82 -15.89
C ALA A 140 10.23 -8.33 -15.59
N TYR A 141 11.28 -7.72 -16.10
CA TYR A 141 11.58 -6.32 -15.85
C TYR A 141 12.15 -5.66 -17.09
N ASP A 142 11.99 -4.36 -17.20
CA ASP A 142 12.69 -3.58 -18.19
C ASP A 142 14.12 -3.35 -17.72
N SER A 143 15.11 -3.69 -18.52
CA SER A 143 16.53 -3.45 -18.22
C SER A 143 16.82 -1.96 -18.07
N GLY A 144 15.85 -1.13 -18.49
CA GLY A 144 16.04 0.29 -18.57
C GLY A 144 17.35 0.59 -19.26
N LEU A 145 17.53 0.25 -20.49
CA LEU A 145 18.68 0.72 -21.29
C LEU A 145 18.96 2.18 -21.08
N SER A 146 18.03 2.82 -20.43
CA SER A 146 18.19 4.05 -19.72
C SER A 146 18.94 3.79 -18.43
N THR A 147 20.23 3.85 -18.47
CA THR A 147 21.01 4.48 -17.42
C THR A 147 20.37 4.44 -16.06
N SER A 148 20.77 3.48 -15.26
CA SER A 148 20.46 3.43 -13.84
C SER A 148 18.96 3.50 -13.51
N PHE A 149 18.51 2.49 -12.81
CA PHE A 149 17.20 2.37 -12.20
C PHE A 149 16.74 3.64 -11.44
N THR A 150 17.67 4.47 -11.04
CA THR A 150 17.44 5.78 -10.42
C THR A 150 16.88 6.84 -11.38
N SER A 151 17.18 6.76 -12.67
CA SER A 151 16.61 7.70 -13.65
C SER A 151 15.18 7.31 -14.07
N VAL A 152 14.86 6.04 -14.01
CA VAL A 152 13.52 5.51 -14.22
C VAL A 152 12.58 5.88 -13.07
N VAL A 153 13.11 6.06 -11.88
CA VAL A 153 12.32 6.40 -10.66
C VAL A 153 11.80 7.83 -10.68
N TYR A 154 12.40 8.74 -11.45
CA TYR A 154 12.00 10.15 -11.54
C TYR A 154 11.89 10.67 -12.97
N PRO A 155 11.09 10.05 -13.84
CA PRO A 155 10.98 10.55 -15.19
C PRO A 155 10.35 11.95 -15.25
N VAL A 156 9.53 12.31 -14.27
CA VAL A 156 8.76 13.57 -14.24
C VAL A 156 9.64 14.81 -13.98
N TRP A 157 10.84 14.66 -13.41
CA TRP A 157 11.67 15.79 -12.97
C TRP A 157 12.99 15.95 -13.71
N SER A 158 13.35 15.02 -14.58
CA SER A 158 14.57 15.16 -15.35
C SER A 158 14.32 15.92 -16.66
N ASN A 159 14.29 17.23 -16.60
CA ASN A 159 14.46 18.13 -17.74
C ASN A 159 15.86 17.98 -18.38
N ARG A 160 16.40 16.78 -18.49
CA ARG A 160 17.67 16.55 -19.16
C ARG A 160 17.42 16.01 -20.55
N GLY A 161 17.27 16.89 -21.42
CA GLY A 161 17.17 17.04 -22.84
C GLY A 161 17.63 15.97 -23.81
N THR A 162 17.66 14.67 -23.48
CA THR A 162 18.06 13.65 -24.44
C THR A 162 17.31 12.31 -24.30
N THR A 163 16.41 12.13 -23.34
CA THR A 163 15.57 10.95 -23.27
C THR A 163 14.12 11.35 -23.00
N PRO A 164 13.27 11.17 -23.97
CA PRO A 164 11.92 11.72 -23.97
C PRO A 164 10.89 10.93 -23.18
N ASN A 165 11.24 9.89 -22.42
CA ASN A 165 10.23 8.98 -21.91
C ASN A 165 9.84 9.20 -20.45
N ILE A 166 9.22 10.32 -20.19
CA ILE A 166 8.74 10.72 -18.86
C ILE A 166 7.69 9.73 -18.30
N ASN A 167 6.97 9.02 -19.16
CA ASN A 167 5.78 8.25 -18.78
C ASN A 167 5.88 6.75 -19.13
N TYR A 168 7.07 6.24 -19.38
CA TYR A 168 7.25 4.87 -19.84
C TYR A 168 6.58 3.81 -18.91
N PHE A 169 6.71 3.99 -17.60
CA PHE A 169 6.06 3.13 -16.60
C PHE A 169 4.71 3.67 -16.14
N GLY A 170 4.12 4.59 -16.87
CA GLY A 170 2.85 5.21 -16.52
C GLY A 170 1.69 4.66 -17.36
N MET A 171 0.52 4.60 -16.74
CA MET A 171 -0.77 4.48 -17.41
C MET A 171 -1.79 5.34 -16.69
N SER A 172 -2.85 5.74 -17.39
CA SER A 172 -3.97 6.44 -16.77
C SER A 172 -5.03 5.44 -16.32
N ARG A 173 -5.55 5.61 -15.11
CA ARG A 173 -6.69 4.83 -14.63
C ARG A 173 -7.70 5.69 -13.89
N ASN A 174 -8.97 5.38 -14.08
CA ASN A 174 -10.04 5.79 -13.21
C ASN A 174 -10.65 4.54 -12.57
N MET A 175 -10.92 4.59 -11.29
CA MET A 175 -11.49 3.48 -10.55
C MET A 175 -12.69 3.93 -9.74
N PHE A 176 -13.81 3.24 -9.91
CA PHE A 176 -14.95 3.33 -9.03
C PHE A 176 -15.14 1.99 -8.32
N ARG A 177 -15.40 2.03 -7.02
CA ARG A 177 -15.68 0.87 -6.20
C ARG A 177 -16.88 1.14 -5.31
N ALA A 178 -17.78 0.17 -5.22
CA ALA A 178 -18.81 0.09 -4.21
C ALA A 178 -18.68 -1.23 -3.46
N LEU A 179 -18.66 -1.18 -2.14
CA LEU A 179 -18.47 -2.35 -1.27
C LEU A 179 -19.57 -2.37 -0.21
N ALA A 180 -20.05 -3.57 0.10
CA ALA A 180 -20.85 -3.84 1.29
C ALA A 180 -20.41 -5.16 1.92
N ASN A 181 -20.07 -5.14 3.21
CA ASN A 181 -19.68 -6.31 3.99
C ASN A 181 -20.53 -6.40 5.27
N VAL A 182 -20.82 -7.62 5.66
CA VAL A 182 -21.50 -7.97 6.90
C VAL A 182 -20.66 -8.96 7.66
N GLN A 183 -20.52 -8.77 8.96
CA GLN A 183 -19.82 -9.66 9.88
C GLN A 183 -20.77 -10.03 11.02
N GLY A 184 -20.89 -11.31 11.33
CA GLY A 184 -21.72 -11.82 12.40
C GLY A 184 -20.94 -12.73 13.36
N ARG A 185 -21.35 -12.76 14.62
CA ARG A 185 -20.70 -13.57 15.66
C ARG A 185 -21.03 -15.05 15.50
N MET A 186 -20.02 -15.92 15.57
CA MET A 186 -20.17 -17.38 15.64
C MET A 186 -19.82 -17.92 17.02
N ALA A 187 -18.72 -17.40 17.60
CA ALA A 187 -18.24 -17.77 18.94
C ALA A 187 -17.59 -16.54 19.60
N GLU A 188 -17.01 -16.68 20.77
CA GLU A 188 -16.49 -15.56 21.56
C GLU A 188 -15.53 -14.64 20.78
N HIS A 189 -14.60 -15.22 20.04
CA HIS A 189 -13.61 -14.47 19.24
C HIS A 189 -13.70 -14.78 17.75
N LEU A 190 -14.68 -15.57 17.33
CA LEU A 190 -14.83 -16.03 15.96
C LEU A 190 -16.07 -15.43 15.32
N ASN A 191 -15.90 -14.78 14.18
CA ASN A 191 -16.98 -14.21 13.38
C ASN A 191 -16.96 -14.81 11.97
N TRP A 192 -18.14 -14.98 11.37
CA TRP A 192 -18.26 -15.12 9.93
C TRP A 192 -18.31 -13.74 9.29
N ALA A 193 -17.86 -13.64 8.06
CA ALA A 193 -17.99 -12.42 7.27
C ALA A 193 -18.36 -12.77 5.84
N ALA A 194 -19.18 -11.92 5.22
CA ALA A 194 -19.55 -12.02 3.82
C ALA A 194 -19.71 -10.62 3.21
N GLY A 195 -19.55 -10.52 1.90
CA GLY A 195 -19.68 -9.22 1.26
C GLY A 195 -19.76 -9.29 -0.25
N ILE A 196 -20.02 -8.13 -0.83
CA ILE A 196 -20.05 -7.90 -2.26
C ILE A 196 -19.25 -6.65 -2.59
N ASN A 197 -18.45 -6.72 -3.65
CA ASN A 197 -17.72 -5.60 -4.21
C ASN A 197 -18.10 -5.42 -5.68
N PHE A 198 -18.39 -4.20 -6.06
CA PHE A 198 -18.47 -3.79 -7.44
C PHE A 198 -17.28 -2.90 -7.77
N TRP A 199 -16.62 -3.17 -8.89
CA TRP A 199 -15.52 -2.41 -9.43
C TRP A 199 -15.82 -1.97 -10.85
N ASN A 200 -15.43 -0.76 -11.19
CA ASN A 200 -15.35 -0.30 -12.56
C ASN A 200 -14.00 0.38 -12.77
N TRP A 201 -13.28 -0.10 -13.77
CA TRP A 201 -11.98 0.38 -14.17
C TRP A 201 -12.06 0.95 -15.58
N ASP A 202 -11.56 2.16 -15.74
CA ASP A 202 -11.34 2.80 -17.03
C ASP A 202 -9.85 3.10 -17.15
N LEU A 203 -9.20 2.47 -18.13
CA LEU A 203 -7.76 2.46 -18.33
C LEU A 203 -7.43 3.06 -19.70
N ALA A 204 -6.36 3.82 -19.75
CA ALA A 204 -5.85 4.38 -20.98
C ALA A 204 -4.31 4.42 -20.96
N ASP A 205 -3.72 4.34 -22.14
CA ASP A 205 -2.32 4.63 -22.33
C ASP A 205 -2.02 6.11 -22.03
N MET A 206 -0.84 6.37 -21.53
CA MET A 206 -0.39 7.74 -21.34
C MET A 206 0.16 8.29 -22.63
N ARG A 207 -0.25 9.54 -22.93
CA ARG A 207 0.38 10.32 -23.98
C ARG A 207 1.40 11.25 -23.33
N ASP A 208 2.58 11.32 -23.92
CA ASP A 208 3.53 12.33 -23.53
C ASP A 208 2.91 13.72 -23.69
N PRO A 209 3.08 14.60 -22.70
CA PRO A 209 2.68 15.98 -22.89
C PRO A 209 3.45 16.56 -24.08
N ALA A 210 2.77 17.33 -24.92
CA ALA A 210 3.41 18.03 -26.01
C ALA A 210 4.53 18.92 -25.46
N VAL A 211 5.76 18.63 -25.84
CA VAL A 211 6.96 19.32 -25.36
C VAL A 211 7.48 20.24 -26.46
N ASP A 212 7.82 21.44 -26.10
CA ASP A 212 8.61 22.36 -26.94
C ASP A 212 10.08 21.98 -26.76
N ALA A 213 10.56 21.03 -27.56
CA ALA A 213 11.93 20.52 -27.47
C ALA A 213 12.97 21.52 -28.04
N ASN A 214 12.53 22.44 -28.88
CA ASN A 214 13.42 23.36 -29.58
C ASN A 214 13.39 24.79 -29.00
N GLY A 215 12.47 25.07 -28.06
CA GLY A 215 12.28 26.38 -27.47
C GLY A 215 11.75 27.43 -28.49
N ASP A 216 11.12 26.95 -29.58
CA ASP A 216 10.60 27.80 -30.65
C ASP A 216 9.09 28.08 -30.51
N GLY A 217 8.47 27.62 -29.42
CA GLY A 217 7.05 27.73 -29.14
C GLY A 217 6.18 26.65 -29.82
N THR A 218 6.81 25.80 -30.64
CA THR A 218 6.10 24.72 -31.34
C THR A 218 6.09 23.46 -30.46
N LYS A 219 4.93 23.12 -29.90
CA LYS A 219 4.76 21.88 -29.14
C LYS A 219 4.56 20.74 -30.10
N THR A 220 5.54 19.88 -30.22
CA THR A 220 5.41 18.61 -30.96
C THR A 220 5.00 17.48 -30.01
N ASN A 221 3.99 16.72 -30.40
CA ASN A 221 3.70 15.43 -29.80
C ASN A 221 4.77 14.47 -30.30
N TYR A 222 5.72 14.12 -29.44
CA TYR A 222 6.64 13.05 -29.76
C TYR A 222 5.93 11.72 -29.60
N ASP A 223 5.52 11.12 -30.71
CA ASP A 223 5.00 9.75 -30.78
C ASP A 223 6.09 8.69 -30.53
N HIS A 224 7.22 9.08 -29.93
CA HIS A 224 8.37 8.21 -29.79
C HIS A 224 8.27 7.21 -28.66
N ASN A 225 7.24 7.27 -27.84
CA ASN A 225 7.27 6.58 -26.58
C ASN A 225 6.08 5.68 -26.40
N VAL A 226 6.29 4.46 -26.81
CA VAL A 226 5.45 3.33 -26.42
C VAL A 226 5.68 3.12 -24.91
N THR A 227 4.65 3.32 -24.10
CA THR A 227 4.69 2.99 -22.68
C THR A 227 4.88 1.48 -22.49
N LEU A 228 5.36 1.05 -21.32
CA LEU A 228 5.41 -0.37 -20.97
C LEU A 228 4.02 -1.01 -21.06
N PHE A 229 2.99 -0.28 -20.67
CA PHE A 229 1.59 -0.71 -20.79
C PHE A 229 1.21 -1.02 -22.24
N LYS A 230 1.60 -0.16 -23.19
CA LYS A 230 1.36 -0.38 -24.61
C LYS A 230 2.17 -1.55 -25.17
N LYS A 231 3.44 -1.69 -24.78
CA LYS A 231 4.28 -2.83 -25.15
C LYS A 231 3.65 -4.16 -24.69
N TYR A 232 3.12 -4.21 -23.49
CA TYR A 232 2.45 -5.39 -22.96
C TYR A 232 1.19 -5.77 -23.74
N GLN A 233 0.44 -4.78 -24.25
CA GLN A 233 -0.67 -5.02 -25.18
C GLN A 233 -0.17 -5.61 -26.51
N GLU A 234 0.82 -5.01 -27.13
CA GLU A 234 1.39 -5.45 -28.41
C GLU A 234 2.01 -6.85 -28.35
N LEU A 235 2.62 -7.20 -27.22
CA LEU A 235 3.16 -8.53 -26.95
C LEU A 235 2.06 -9.56 -26.57
N GLY A 236 0.81 -9.14 -26.37
CA GLY A 236 -0.28 -10.02 -25.95
C GLY A 236 -0.23 -10.42 -24.48
N LEU A 237 0.60 -9.75 -23.67
CA LEU A 237 0.67 -9.94 -22.21
C LEU A 237 -0.55 -9.35 -21.50
N ILE A 238 -1.14 -8.31 -22.09
CA ILE A 238 -2.48 -7.81 -21.76
C ILE A 238 -3.40 -8.30 -22.88
N LYS A 239 -4.46 -9.02 -22.52
CA LYS A 239 -5.38 -9.62 -23.50
C LYS A 239 -6.21 -8.58 -24.21
N ALA A 240 -6.51 -8.85 -25.46
CA ALA A 240 -7.47 -8.06 -26.22
C ALA A 240 -8.82 -8.05 -25.47
N GLY A 241 -9.38 -6.86 -25.31
CA GLY A 241 -10.64 -6.64 -24.62
C GLY A 241 -10.52 -6.28 -23.14
N GLU A 242 -9.36 -6.45 -22.51
CA GLU A 242 -9.11 -5.99 -21.13
C GLU A 242 -8.26 -4.71 -21.04
N GLU A 243 -7.69 -4.25 -22.14
CA GLU A 243 -6.75 -3.13 -22.21
C GLU A 243 -7.35 -1.79 -21.76
N LYS A 244 -8.67 -1.65 -21.88
CA LYS A 244 -9.40 -0.47 -21.42
C LYS A 244 -9.99 -0.61 -20.02
N GLY A 245 -9.66 -1.72 -19.33
CA GLY A 245 -10.30 -2.06 -18.07
C GLY A 245 -11.63 -2.75 -18.26
N GLY A 246 -12.49 -2.66 -17.26
CA GLY A 246 -13.79 -3.33 -17.25
C GLY A 246 -14.46 -3.26 -15.90
N MET A 247 -15.49 -4.06 -15.72
CA MET A 247 -16.25 -4.17 -14.47
C MET A 247 -15.96 -5.53 -13.82
N SER A 248 -15.96 -5.56 -12.49
CA SER A 248 -15.92 -6.80 -11.73
C SER A 248 -16.95 -6.78 -10.62
N VAL A 249 -17.66 -7.89 -10.47
CA VAL A 249 -18.53 -8.13 -9.34
C VAL A 249 -17.92 -9.26 -8.54
N GLU A 250 -17.47 -8.94 -7.34
CA GLU A 250 -16.86 -9.92 -6.41
C GLU A 250 -17.82 -10.23 -5.28
N VAL A 251 -17.88 -11.48 -4.89
CA VAL A 251 -18.56 -11.98 -3.69
C VAL A 251 -17.52 -12.63 -2.81
N ASN A 252 -17.52 -12.29 -1.54
CA ASN A 252 -16.59 -12.86 -0.58
C ASN A 252 -17.32 -13.48 0.61
N ALA A 253 -16.73 -14.54 1.18
CA ALA A 253 -17.18 -15.18 2.41
C ALA A 253 -15.99 -15.79 3.13
N GLY A 254 -16.01 -15.73 4.46
CA GLY A 254 -14.94 -16.28 5.28
C GLY A 254 -15.13 -16.11 6.78
N LEU A 255 -14.02 -16.27 7.48
CA LEU A 255 -13.95 -16.24 8.93
C LEU A 255 -12.96 -15.18 9.40
N VAL A 256 -13.27 -14.56 10.54
CA VAL A 256 -12.42 -13.60 11.23
C VAL A 256 -12.28 -14.01 12.69
N TYR A 257 -11.05 -14.15 13.16
CA TYR A 257 -10.72 -14.41 14.55
C TYR A 257 -10.00 -13.20 15.14
N ASP A 258 -10.51 -12.64 16.24
CA ASP A 258 -9.98 -11.41 16.84
C ASP A 258 -9.93 -11.51 18.37
N THR A 259 -8.71 -11.48 18.92
CA THR A 259 -8.43 -11.44 20.37
C THR A 259 -7.62 -10.22 20.77
N ARG A 260 -7.53 -9.20 19.91
CA ARG A 260 -6.75 -8.00 20.20
C ARG A 260 -7.33 -7.24 21.40
N ASP A 261 -6.43 -6.69 22.19
CA ASP A 261 -6.81 -5.81 23.32
C ASP A 261 -7.43 -4.49 22.85
N ILE A 262 -6.91 -3.91 21.76
CA ILE A 262 -7.38 -2.65 21.17
C ILE A 262 -7.43 -2.79 19.64
N GLU A 263 -8.48 -2.26 19.01
CA GLU A 263 -8.64 -2.36 17.55
C GLU A 263 -7.60 -1.51 16.78
N ALA A 264 -7.27 -0.30 17.26
CA ALA A 264 -6.46 0.67 16.51
C ALA A 264 -4.94 0.47 16.64
N ALA A 265 -4.44 0.17 17.83
CA ALA A 265 -3.01 0.02 18.10
C ALA A 265 -2.76 -1.10 19.10
N PRO A 266 -2.98 -2.36 18.71
CA PRO A 266 -2.92 -3.49 19.62
C PRO A 266 -1.52 -3.67 20.19
N ASN A 267 -1.46 -3.96 21.51
CA ASN A 267 -0.24 -4.36 22.19
C ASN A 267 -0.13 -5.88 22.28
N ARG A 268 -1.28 -6.58 22.33
CA ARG A 268 -1.34 -8.04 22.44
C ARG A 268 -2.56 -8.62 21.72
N GLY A 269 -2.48 -9.91 21.42
CA GLY A 269 -3.57 -10.65 20.80
C GLY A 269 -3.36 -10.95 19.32
N ILE A 270 -4.33 -11.60 18.72
CA ILE A 270 -4.30 -12.12 17.37
C ILE A 270 -5.45 -11.52 16.57
N TRP A 271 -5.18 -11.19 15.31
CA TRP A 271 -6.15 -11.00 14.26
C TRP A 271 -5.87 -11.97 13.13
N ALA A 272 -6.83 -12.81 12.78
CA ALA A 272 -6.71 -13.72 11.66
C ALA A 272 -7.95 -13.66 10.77
N GLU A 273 -7.74 -13.70 9.47
CA GLU A 273 -8.79 -13.76 8.44
C GLU A 273 -8.47 -14.89 7.46
N ALA A 274 -9.48 -15.68 7.12
CA ALA A 274 -9.40 -16.65 6.04
C ALA A 274 -10.69 -16.60 5.23
N TYR A 275 -10.60 -16.37 3.91
CA TYR A 275 -11.78 -16.23 3.08
C TYR A 275 -11.54 -16.54 1.61
N LEU A 276 -12.64 -16.76 0.91
CA LEU A 276 -12.70 -16.85 -0.54
C LEU A 276 -13.29 -15.55 -1.12
N ASN A 277 -12.72 -15.09 -2.21
CA ASN A 277 -13.17 -13.92 -2.95
C ASN A 277 -13.36 -14.32 -4.43
N GLY A 278 -14.58 -14.49 -4.86
CA GLY A 278 -14.94 -14.92 -6.20
C GLY A 278 -15.53 -13.80 -7.03
N ALA A 279 -15.10 -13.66 -8.28
CA ALA A 279 -15.69 -12.79 -9.27
C ALA A 279 -16.39 -13.63 -10.35
N PRO A 280 -17.70 -13.90 -10.22
CA PRO A 280 -18.44 -14.59 -11.25
C PRO A 280 -18.51 -13.81 -12.57
N TYR A 281 -18.35 -12.50 -12.49
CA TYR A 281 -18.16 -11.62 -13.63
C TYR A 281 -16.99 -10.69 -13.38
N SER A 282 -16.00 -10.71 -14.30
CA SER A 282 -14.90 -9.77 -14.34
C SER A 282 -14.51 -9.54 -15.80
N GLY A 283 -14.97 -8.45 -16.40
CA GLY A 283 -14.81 -8.27 -17.83
C GLY A 283 -15.23 -6.91 -18.34
N ASN A 284 -15.17 -6.75 -19.66
CA ASN A 284 -15.57 -5.54 -20.35
C ASN A 284 -16.77 -5.83 -21.28
N PRO A 285 -17.96 -5.31 -20.95
CA PRO A 285 -19.15 -5.56 -21.75
C PRO A 285 -19.06 -5.05 -23.19
N SER A 286 -18.28 -4.00 -23.43
CA SER A 286 -18.12 -3.40 -24.76
C SER A 286 -17.30 -4.26 -25.70
N THR A 287 -16.39 -5.09 -25.16
CA THR A 287 -15.53 -5.99 -25.96
C THR A 287 -15.98 -7.44 -25.90
N GLY A 288 -16.90 -7.78 -25.00
CA GLY A 288 -17.30 -9.16 -24.72
C GLY A 288 -16.26 -9.96 -23.91
N PHE A 289 -15.18 -9.32 -23.47
CA PHE A 289 -14.18 -9.96 -22.60
C PHE A 289 -14.79 -10.28 -21.24
N ASN A 290 -14.59 -11.51 -20.76
CA ASN A 290 -14.96 -11.92 -19.41
C ASN A 290 -13.96 -12.97 -18.90
N SER A 291 -13.45 -12.76 -17.70
CA SER A 291 -12.47 -13.63 -17.05
C SER A 291 -12.86 -13.84 -15.58
N PRO A 292 -13.80 -14.74 -15.30
CA PRO A 292 -14.20 -15.05 -13.92
C PRO A 292 -13.05 -15.72 -13.17
N TYR A 293 -12.97 -15.44 -11.86
CA TYR A 293 -11.92 -16.00 -11.03
C TYR A 293 -12.38 -16.25 -9.59
N LEU A 294 -11.60 -17.05 -8.87
CA LEU A 294 -11.73 -17.29 -7.44
C LEU A 294 -10.36 -17.14 -6.77
N LYS A 295 -10.25 -16.29 -5.77
CA LYS A 295 -9.08 -16.10 -4.91
C LYS A 295 -9.30 -16.71 -3.53
N ALA A 296 -8.26 -17.31 -2.98
CA ALA A 296 -8.17 -17.66 -1.57
C ALA A 296 -7.22 -16.66 -0.88
N CYS A 297 -7.59 -16.22 0.31
CA CYS A 297 -6.88 -15.19 1.05
C CYS A 297 -6.77 -15.59 2.53
N VAL A 298 -5.59 -15.44 3.09
CA VAL A 298 -5.32 -15.68 4.52
C VAL A 298 -4.44 -14.56 5.04
N TYR A 299 -4.83 -13.96 6.16
CA TYR A 299 -4.08 -12.96 6.89
C TYR A 299 -4.01 -13.33 8.35
N PHE A 300 -2.83 -13.25 8.92
CA PHE A 300 -2.57 -13.51 10.31
C PHE A 300 -1.70 -12.39 10.88
N ARG A 301 -2.14 -11.76 11.96
CA ARG A 301 -1.40 -10.75 12.70
C ARG A 301 -1.33 -11.16 14.16
N HIS A 302 -0.15 -11.03 14.74
CA HIS A 302 0.04 -11.31 16.14
C HIS A 302 0.85 -10.18 16.80
N TYR A 303 0.42 -9.80 17.95
CA TYR A 303 1.00 -8.74 18.76
C TYR A 303 1.42 -9.35 20.10
N LEU A 304 2.70 -9.21 20.39
CA LEU A 304 3.35 -9.80 21.56
C LEU A 304 3.93 -8.67 22.41
N ASP A 305 3.40 -8.55 23.58
CA ASP A 305 3.94 -7.67 24.63
C ASP A 305 5.26 -8.25 25.13
N ILE A 306 6.34 -7.48 25.03
CA ILE A 306 7.67 -7.92 25.49
C ILE A 306 7.83 -7.40 26.92
N PRO A 307 8.00 -8.25 27.94
CA PRO A 307 8.05 -7.85 29.33
C PRO A 307 9.42 -7.21 29.68
N ILE A 308 9.78 -6.17 28.96
CA ILE A 308 10.93 -5.31 29.23
C ILE A 308 10.37 -3.97 29.67
N HIS A 309 10.44 -3.71 30.97
CA HIS A 309 9.85 -2.50 31.51
C HIS A 309 10.60 -1.25 31.05
N ILE A 310 9.98 -0.47 30.18
CA ILE A 310 10.42 0.86 29.75
C ILE A 310 9.44 1.89 30.31
N PRO A 311 9.90 3.03 30.87
CA PRO A 311 9.00 4.02 31.47
C PRO A 311 7.88 4.52 30.55
N ALA A 312 8.10 4.52 29.24
CA ALA A 312 7.11 4.93 28.25
C ALA A 312 6.11 3.83 27.87
N GLY A 313 6.27 2.62 28.34
CA GLY A 313 5.45 1.43 28.08
C GLY A 313 6.25 0.29 27.45
N ASP A 314 5.85 -0.93 27.72
CA ASP A 314 6.54 -2.13 27.27
C ASP A 314 6.60 -2.20 25.74
N PRO A 315 7.73 -2.67 25.16
CA PRO A 315 7.84 -2.86 23.73
C PRO A 315 6.88 -3.93 23.22
N VAL A 316 6.39 -3.76 21.99
CA VAL A 316 5.52 -4.73 21.34
C VAL A 316 6.20 -5.27 20.10
N PHE A 317 6.33 -6.60 20.00
CA PHE A 317 6.69 -7.26 18.78
C PHE A 317 5.44 -7.61 18.00
N ALA A 318 5.28 -6.99 16.83
CA ALA A 318 4.16 -7.23 15.95
C ALA A 318 4.64 -7.92 14.67
N TYR A 319 3.90 -8.93 14.21
CA TYR A 319 4.16 -9.52 12.92
C TYR A 319 2.88 -9.88 12.18
N ARG A 320 2.96 -9.86 10.86
CA ARG A 320 1.91 -10.24 9.93
C ARG A 320 2.44 -11.29 8.97
N LEU A 321 1.64 -12.33 8.74
CA LEU A 321 1.80 -13.30 7.66
C LEU A 321 0.57 -13.19 6.78
N ALA A 322 0.76 -13.10 5.48
CA ALA A 322 -0.33 -12.93 4.55
C ALA A 322 -0.08 -13.73 3.27
N TRP A 323 -1.15 -14.25 2.72
CA TRP A 323 -1.15 -14.95 1.45
C TRP A 323 -2.47 -14.72 0.72
N GLN A 324 -2.37 -14.50 -0.57
CA GLN A 324 -3.49 -14.54 -1.50
C GLN A 324 -3.10 -15.20 -2.80
N GLN A 325 -4.02 -15.94 -3.41
CA GLN A 325 -3.78 -16.57 -4.69
C GLN A 325 -5.08 -16.81 -5.45
N THR A 326 -5.05 -16.61 -6.76
CA THR A 326 -6.09 -17.07 -7.67
C THR A 326 -6.01 -18.59 -7.78
N ILE A 327 -7.02 -19.29 -7.24
CA ILE A 327 -7.10 -20.77 -7.18
C ILE A 327 -7.93 -21.36 -8.31
N ALA A 328 -8.80 -20.57 -8.94
CA ALA A 328 -9.55 -20.97 -10.13
C ALA A 328 -9.80 -19.76 -11.04
N GLY A 329 -9.88 -20.01 -12.35
CA GLY A 329 -9.97 -18.96 -13.35
C GLY A 329 -8.69 -18.16 -13.51
N GLU A 330 -8.80 -16.96 -14.07
CA GLU A 330 -7.68 -16.04 -14.26
C GLU A 330 -8.14 -14.62 -13.92
N THR A 331 -7.43 -13.96 -13.01
CA THR A 331 -7.71 -12.57 -12.64
C THR A 331 -7.33 -11.63 -13.80
N PRO A 332 -8.21 -10.75 -14.29
CA PRO A 332 -7.81 -9.72 -15.25
C PRO A 332 -6.68 -8.85 -14.71
N PHE A 333 -5.81 -8.35 -15.60
CA PHE A 333 -4.62 -7.62 -15.16
C PHE A 333 -4.95 -6.39 -14.29
N TYR A 334 -6.07 -5.73 -14.56
CA TYR A 334 -6.51 -4.56 -13.79
C TYR A 334 -7.06 -4.90 -12.38
N MET A 335 -7.24 -6.19 -12.07
CA MET A 335 -7.69 -6.66 -10.76
C MET A 335 -6.56 -7.31 -9.92
N ILE A 336 -5.39 -7.64 -10.51
CA ILE A 336 -4.32 -8.33 -9.78
C ILE A 336 -3.63 -7.45 -8.73
N GLN A 337 -3.64 -6.13 -8.90
CA GLN A 337 -3.09 -5.21 -7.91
C GLN A 337 -3.92 -5.12 -6.63
N ASN A 338 -5.18 -5.58 -6.67
CA ASN A 338 -6.07 -5.49 -5.54
C ASN A 338 -5.76 -6.59 -4.53
N ILE A 339 -5.48 -6.18 -3.30
CA ILE A 339 -5.31 -7.07 -2.16
C ILE A 339 -6.59 -6.97 -1.33
N PRO A 340 -7.53 -7.92 -1.49
CA PRO A 340 -8.78 -7.90 -0.77
C PRO A 340 -8.55 -8.23 0.71
N LEU A 341 -9.22 -7.47 1.59
CA LEU A 341 -9.28 -7.69 3.03
C LEU A 341 -10.75 -7.67 3.43
N LEU A 342 -11.20 -8.65 4.21
CA LEU A 342 -12.63 -8.80 4.53
C LEU A 342 -13.19 -7.62 5.32
N VAL A 343 -12.48 -7.20 6.32
CA VAL A 343 -13.02 -6.30 7.36
C VAL A 343 -12.32 -4.96 7.40
N GLN A 344 -11.42 -4.70 6.47
CA GLN A 344 -10.76 -3.39 6.44
C GLN A 344 -11.59 -2.35 5.68
N ARG A 345 -11.70 -1.18 6.30
CA ARG A 345 -12.35 0.01 5.74
C ARG A 345 -11.70 0.50 4.45
N ASN A 346 -10.40 0.30 4.34
CA ASN A 346 -9.60 0.70 3.19
C ASN A 346 -9.07 -0.52 2.49
N MET A 347 -9.34 -0.62 1.19
CA MET A 347 -8.73 -1.63 0.39
C MET A 347 -7.36 -1.17 -0.08
N ILE A 348 -6.43 -2.11 -0.07
CA ILE A 348 -5.12 -1.92 -0.65
C ILE A 348 -5.21 -2.30 -2.13
N SER A 349 -4.87 -1.36 -3.02
CA SER A 349 -4.81 -1.56 -4.47
C SER A 349 -3.42 -1.16 -4.98
N GLU A 350 -2.38 -1.83 -4.45
CA GLU A 350 -0.99 -1.42 -4.61
C GLU A 350 -0.07 -2.59 -5.03
N GLY A 351 -0.61 -3.78 -5.26
CA GLY A 351 0.19 -4.96 -5.52
C GLY A 351 1.19 -5.24 -4.39
N PHE A 352 2.32 -5.84 -4.69
CA PHE A 352 3.47 -5.81 -3.79
C PHE A 352 4.21 -4.50 -3.97
N GLY A 353 4.29 -3.76 -2.90
CA GLY A 353 4.96 -2.47 -2.82
C GLY A 353 4.23 -1.51 -1.88
N SER A 354 4.87 -0.38 -1.62
CA SER A 354 4.39 0.63 -0.71
C SER A 354 4.18 0.10 0.72
N SER A 355 3.43 0.83 1.48
CA SER A 355 3.23 0.62 2.92
C SER A 355 2.32 -0.56 3.25
N GLY A 356 1.46 -0.92 2.32
CA GLY A 356 0.44 -1.95 2.57
C GLY A 356 0.97 -3.37 2.58
N THR A 357 2.08 -3.65 1.90
CA THR A 357 2.64 -5.00 1.75
C THR A 357 4.12 -5.07 2.10
N ILE A 358 5.02 -4.65 1.21
CA ILE A 358 6.47 -4.65 1.41
C ILE A 358 6.97 -3.22 1.31
N ARG A 359 7.30 -2.63 2.45
CA ARG A 359 7.89 -1.30 2.53
C ARG A 359 9.29 -1.31 1.89
N GLY A 360 9.66 -0.24 1.22
CA GLY A 360 10.93 -0.22 0.47
C GLY A 360 10.78 -0.54 -1.01
N LEU A 361 9.64 -1.09 -1.44
CA LEU A 361 9.25 -1.19 -2.84
C LEU A 361 8.34 -0.04 -3.26
N ARG A 362 8.36 0.29 -4.53
CA ARG A 362 7.42 1.22 -5.15
C ARG A 362 6.01 0.63 -5.20
N GLU A 363 4.99 1.49 -5.21
CA GLU A 363 3.60 1.09 -5.43
C GLU A 363 3.47 0.27 -6.71
N ASN A 364 2.75 -0.86 -6.64
CA ASN A 364 2.53 -1.81 -7.74
C ASN A 364 3.82 -2.39 -8.37
N ARG A 365 4.94 -2.40 -7.64
CA ARG A 365 6.21 -2.87 -8.18
C ARG A 365 6.17 -4.32 -8.62
N ILE A 366 5.34 -5.15 -7.97
CA ILE A 366 5.15 -6.55 -8.32
C ILE A 366 3.66 -6.85 -8.42
N LEU A 367 3.25 -7.32 -9.58
CA LEU A 367 1.90 -7.79 -9.88
C LEU A 367 1.95 -9.27 -10.24
N ALA A 368 1.25 -10.11 -9.49
CA ALA A 368 1.19 -11.56 -9.69
C ALA A 368 -0.16 -12.12 -9.24
N GLU A 369 -0.54 -13.30 -9.72
CA GLU A 369 -1.80 -13.95 -9.33
C GLU A 369 -1.79 -14.55 -7.93
N GLY A 370 -0.61 -14.86 -7.40
CA GLY A 370 -0.44 -15.37 -6.06
C GLY A 370 0.79 -14.75 -5.41
N MET A 371 0.64 -14.34 -4.16
CA MET A 371 1.65 -13.65 -3.39
C MET A 371 1.55 -14.04 -1.92
N ALA A 372 2.69 -14.26 -1.27
CA ALA A 372 2.80 -14.44 0.16
C ALA A 372 3.81 -13.43 0.73
N TRP A 373 3.52 -12.86 1.89
CA TRP A 373 4.44 -11.92 2.52
C TRP A 373 4.37 -11.96 4.03
N ALA A 374 5.46 -11.51 4.64
CA ALA A 374 5.62 -11.35 6.07
C ALA A 374 6.13 -9.94 6.37
N ASN A 375 5.59 -9.35 7.42
CA ASN A 375 6.07 -8.10 7.99
C ASN A 375 6.37 -8.32 9.47
N THR A 376 7.49 -7.81 9.94
CA THR A 376 7.85 -7.83 11.37
C THR A 376 8.20 -6.41 11.81
N GLU A 377 7.80 -6.05 13.01
CA GLU A 377 7.99 -4.70 13.54
C GLU A 377 8.18 -4.77 15.05
N LEU A 378 9.23 -4.15 15.55
CA LEU A 378 9.42 -3.94 16.98
C LEU A 378 8.99 -2.52 17.33
N ARG A 379 7.92 -2.37 18.09
CA ARG A 379 7.36 -1.09 18.50
C ARG A 379 7.91 -0.68 19.85
N ILE A 380 8.69 0.41 19.88
CA ILE A 380 9.34 0.90 21.10
C ILE A 380 8.86 2.32 21.36
N LYS A 381 8.11 2.51 22.41
CA LYS A 381 7.73 3.84 22.90
C LYS A 381 8.95 4.45 23.59
N LEU A 382 9.33 5.66 23.17
CA LEU A 382 10.52 6.35 23.71
C LEU A 382 10.13 7.29 24.86
N VAL A 383 9.05 8.04 24.70
CA VAL A 383 8.61 9.04 25.65
C VAL A 383 7.12 9.29 25.54
N ASN A 384 6.46 9.47 26.67
CA ASN A 384 5.08 9.94 26.79
C ASN A 384 5.11 11.39 27.29
N PHE A 385 4.26 12.24 26.74
CA PHE A 385 4.13 13.63 27.18
C PHE A 385 2.71 14.15 26.98
N LYS A 386 2.37 15.21 27.70
CA LYS A 386 1.08 15.90 27.59
C LYS A 386 1.29 17.27 26.96
N LEU A 387 0.55 17.56 25.89
CA LEU A 387 0.55 18.83 25.20
C LEU A 387 -0.90 19.22 24.85
N PHE A 388 -1.30 20.49 25.12
CA PHE A 388 -2.65 20.99 24.88
C PHE A 388 -3.77 20.09 25.45
N ASN A 389 -3.58 19.56 26.64
CA ASN A 389 -4.52 18.64 27.30
C ASN A 389 -4.74 17.30 26.57
N GLN A 390 -3.84 16.94 25.64
CA GLN A 390 -3.85 15.67 24.90
C GLN A 390 -2.61 14.86 25.27
N TYR A 391 -2.74 13.54 25.30
CA TYR A 391 -1.64 12.61 25.55
C TYR A 391 -0.95 12.26 24.24
N PHE A 392 0.37 12.38 24.24
CA PHE A 392 1.21 12.01 23.12
C PHE A 392 2.24 10.97 23.53
N TYR A 393 2.63 10.14 22.58
CA TYR A 393 3.87 9.38 22.69
C TYR A 393 4.67 9.45 21.39
N LEU A 394 5.98 9.36 21.52
CA LEU A 394 6.91 9.13 20.42
C LEU A 394 7.34 7.67 20.44
N ALA A 395 7.41 7.04 19.28
CA ALA A 395 7.88 5.67 19.13
C ALA A 395 8.82 5.51 17.93
N VAL A 396 9.68 4.52 18.03
CA VAL A 396 10.55 4.07 16.96
C VAL A 396 10.24 2.60 16.66
N ASN A 397 10.13 2.29 15.36
CA ASN A 397 9.71 0.98 14.90
C ASN A 397 10.70 0.47 13.83
N PRO A 398 11.81 -0.21 14.22
CA PRO A 398 12.57 -0.97 13.25
C PRO A 398 11.73 -2.14 12.72
N PHE A 399 11.87 -2.41 11.42
CA PHE A 399 11.07 -3.42 10.76
C PHE A 399 11.85 -4.17 9.68
N PHE A 400 11.35 -5.35 9.37
CA PHE A 400 11.80 -6.19 8.25
C PHE A 400 10.59 -6.79 7.56
N ASP A 401 10.56 -6.69 6.23
CA ASP A 401 9.51 -7.21 5.38
C ASP A 401 10.10 -8.21 4.37
N ALA A 402 9.38 -9.27 4.07
CA ALA A 402 9.76 -10.25 3.07
C ALA A 402 8.53 -10.73 2.29
N GLY A 403 8.72 -11.10 1.02
CA GLY A 403 7.65 -11.62 0.19
C GLY A 403 8.14 -12.52 -0.92
N ILE A 404 7.21 -13.29 -1.50
CA ILE A 404 7.47 -14.20 -2.60
C ILE A 404 6.23 -14.30 -3.49
N ILE A 405 6.46 -14.48 -4.79
CA ILE A 405 5.40 -14.83 -5.74
C ILE A 405 5.09 -16.31 -5.58
N THR A 406 3.86 -16.67 -5.24
CA THR A 406 3.39 -18.05 -5.10
C THR A 406 2.73 -18.57 -6.38
N LYS A 407 2.20 -17.66 -7.21
CA LYS A 407 1.67 -17.96 -8.53
C LYS A 407 1.97 -16.79 -9.47
N PRO A 408 2.82 -16.96 -10.47
CA PRO A 408 3.11 -15.91 -11.43
C PRO A 408 1.89 -15.62 -12.31
N TYR A 409 1.84 -14.42 -12.86
CA TYR A 409 0.82 -13.99 -13.78
C TYR A 409 1.27 -14.24 -15.22
N ARG A 410 0.49 -15.03 -15.97
CA ARG A 410 0.72 -15.32 -17.40
C ARG A 410 2.17 -15.72 -17.76
N SER A 411 2.80 -16.55 -16.93
CA SER A 411 4.18 -16.99 -17.17
C SER A 411 4.33 -17.78 -18.47
N ASP A 412 3.30 -18.55 -18.86
CA ASP A 412 3.27 -19.30 -20.12
C ASP A 412 3.26 -18.38 -21.35
N VAL A 413 2.62 -17.22 -21.28
CA VAL A 413 2.64 -16.21 -22.33
C VAL A 413 4.00 -15.53 -22.39
N LEU A 414 4.59 -15.17 -21.24
CA LEU A 414 5.94 -14.63 -21.15
C LEU A 414 6.97 -15.59 -21.74
N ASP A 415 6.89 -16.89 -21.42
CA ASP A 415 7.76 -17.94 -22.00
C ASP A 415 7.65 -18.00 -23.52
N LYS A 416 6.45 -17.95 -24.07
CA LYS A 416 6.24 -17.96 -25.53
C LYS A 416 6.79 -16.70 -26.20
N VAL A 417 6.57 -15.53 -25.61
CA VAL A 417 7.07 -14.26 -26.14
C VAL A 417 8.60 -14.23 -26.11
N ALA A 418 9.21 -14.71 -25.03
CA ALA A 418 10.66 -14.86 -24.92
C ALA A 418 11.23 -15.84 -25.94
N THR A 419 10.60 -17.02 -26.10
CA THR A 419 11.03 -18.04 -27.07
C THR A 419 10.95 -17.54 -28.52
N ASN A 420 10.01 -16.65 -28.82
CA ASN A 420 9.87 -16.03 -30.13
C ASN A 420 10.87 -14.87 -30.37
N GLY A 421 11.80 -14.64 -29.46
CA GLY A 421 12.84 -13.62 -29.59
C GLY A 421 12.34 -12.17 -29.42
N LYS A 422 11.10 -11.98 -28.95
CA LYS A 422 10.53 -10.66 -28.68
C LYS A 422 10.87 -10.13 -27.29
N LEU A 423 11.32 -11.00 -26.40
CA LEU A 423 11.89 -10.66 -25.11
C LEU A 423 13.33 -11.16 -25.05
N TYR A 424 14.13 -10.44 -24.30
CA TYR A 424 15.48 -10.87 -24.01
C TYR A 424 15.44 -11.96 -22.92
N ASP A 425 15.70 -13.20 -23.31
CA ASP A 425 15.71 -14.34 -22.41
C ASP A 425 17.11 -14.57 -21.84
N THR A 426 17.34 -14.21 -20.58
CA THR A 426 18.64 -14.38 -19.91
C THR A 426 19.09 -15.86 -19.83
N ARG A 427 18.17 -16.82 -19.96
CA ARG A 427 18.50 -18.26 -19.99
C ARG A 427 19.28 -18.66 -21.24
N LEU A 428 19.17 -17.87 -22.30
CA LEU A 428 19.79 -18.16 -23.62
C LEU A 428 21.12 -17.42 -23.80
N ILE A 429 21.56 -16.63 -22.81
CA ILE A 429 22.70 -15.75 -22.99
C ILE A 429 23.88 -16.21 -22.14
N SER A 430 25.01 -16.34 -22.83
CA SER A 430 26.33 -16.37 -22.21
C SER A 430 26.66 -14.98 -21.62
N SER A 431 27.51 -14.94 -20.61
CA SER A 431 27.93 -13.83 -19.77
C SER A 431 28.42 -12.54 -20.46
N ASP A 432 28.26 -12.38 -21.76
CA ASP A 432 29.01 -11.40 -22.57
C ASP A 432 28.16 -10.27 -23.16
N ILE A 433 27.10 -9.84 -22.43
CA ILE A 433 26.35 -8.68 -22.89
C ILE A 433 27.07 -7.42 -22.49
N ASP A 434 27.47 -6.67 -23.48
CA ASP A 434 28.00 -5.33 -23.31
C ASP A 434 26.84 -4.33 -23.15
N TRP A 435 26.42 -4.12 -21.94
CA TRP A 435 25.35 -3.17 -21.56
C TRP A 435 25.69 -1.71 -21.87
N SER A 436 26.90 -1.44 -22.34
CA SER A 436 27.30 -0.08 -22.78
C SER A 436 26.84 0.24 -24.21
N LYS A 437 26.34 -0.74 -24.94
CA LYS A 437 25.86 -0.57 -26.33
C LYS A 437 24.43 -0.02 -26.37
N SER A 438 24.14 0.79 -27.35
CA SER A 438 22.80 1.31 -27.60
C SER A 438 21.82 0.21 -28.05
N GLU A 439 20.52 0.42 -27.86
CA GLU A 439 19.44 -0.51 -28.26
C GLU A 439 19.60 -1.09 -29.67
N THR A 440 19.97 -0.23 -30.64
CA THR A 440 20.19 -0.61 -32.03
C THR A 440 21.40 -1.52 -32.24
N GLN A 441 22.29 -1.62 -31.25
CA GLN A 441 23.52 -2.42 -31.32
C GLN A 441 23.40 -3.77 -30.60
N LEU A 442 22.36 -3.97 -29.79
CA LEU A 442 22.20 -5.21 -29.00
C LEU A 442 21.57 -6.34 -29.79
N ALA A 443 20.52 -6.13 -30.52
CA ALA A 443 19.94 -7.05 -31.49
C ALA A 443 18.79 -6.36 -32.26
N PRO A 444 18.52 -6.68 -33.51
CA PRO A 444 17.32 -6.24 -34.20
C PRO A 444 16.08 -6.77 -33.49
N GLY A 445 15.19 -5.88 -33.00
CA GLY A 445 13.94 -6.24 -32.34
C GLY A 445 14.02 -6.34 -30.82
N TYR A 446 15.15 -6.01 -30.21
CA TYR A 446 15.27 -5.89 -28.77
C TYR A 446 14.53 -4.64 -28.26
N ASP A 447 13.60 -4.79 -27.35
CA ASP A 447 12.75 -3.72 -26.84
C ASP A 447 12.95 -3.41 -25.34
N GLY A 448 14.06 -3.88 -24.77
CA GLY A 448 14.46 -3.58 -23.39
C GLY A 448 13.87 -4.50 -22.33
N LEU A 449 12.87 -5.33 -22.67
CA LEU A 449 12.26 -6.26 -21.71
C LEU A 449 13.15 -7.48 -21.50
N ILE A 450 13.44 -7.76 -20.23
CA ILE A 450 14.19 -8.95 -19.81
C ILE A 450 13.23 -9.89 -19.09
N TYR A 451 13.32 -11.17 -19.44
CA TYR A 451 12.61 -12.24 -18.78
C TYR A 451 13.57 -13.33 -18.31
N ASP A 452 13.50 -13.64 -17.01
CA ASP A 452 14.26 -14.71 -16.36
C ASP A 452 13.35 -15.51 -15.44
N SER A 453 12.81 -16.63 -15.95
CA SER A 453 11.89 -17.46 -15.18
C SER A 453 12.51 -18.07 -13.92
N SER A 454 13.84 -18.14 -13.81
CA SER A 454 14.52 -18.64 -12.61
C SER A 454 14.32 -17.72 -11.40
N LYS A 455 14.01 -16.44 -11.65
CA LYS A 455 13.77 -15.42 -10.62
C LYS A 455 12.32 -15.33 -10.15
N ILE A 456 11.40 -16.13 -10.69
CA ILE A 456 9.98 -16.09 -10.28
C ILE A 456 9.82 -16.28 -8.77
N ASN A 457 10.60 -17.20 -8.19
CA ASN A 457 10.54 -17.54 -6.77
C ASN A 457 11.62 -16.81 -5.94
N GLU A 458 12.20 -15.75 -6.46
CA GLU A 458 13.15 -14.95 -5.70
C GLU A 458 12.46 -14.33 -4.47
N ILE A 459 13.10 -14.48 -3.31
CA ILE A 459 12.61 -13.86 -2.08
C ILE A 459 12.92 -12.37 -2.12
N ILE A 460 11.88 -11.58 -1.99
CA ILE A 460 11.96 -10.12 -1.94
C ILE A 460 12.11 -9.73 -0.47
N MET A 461 13.11 -8.93 -0.17
CA MET A 461 13.40 -8.51 1.20
C MET A 461 13.62 -7.01 1.29
N SER A 462 13.16 -6.43 2.37
CA SER A 462 13.43 -5.03 2.71
C SER A 462 13.54 -4.83 4.21
N SER A 463 14.20 -3.77 4.62
CA SER A 463 14.20 -3.35 6.01
C SER A 463 14.15 -1.82 6.12
N GLY A 464 13.83 -1.36 7.31
CA GLY A 464 13.72 0.06 7.54
C GLY A 464 13.44 0.41 9.00
N ILE A 465 13.14 1.68 9.19
CA ILE A 465 12.78 2.24 10.48
C ILE A 465 11.58 3.18 10.33
N GLY A 466 10.63 3.06 11.25
CA GLY A 466 9.50 3.97 11.39
C GLY A 466 9.69 4.89 12.61
N LEU A 467 9.36 6.15 12.44
CA LEU A 467 9.21 7.11 13.53
C LEU A 467 7.73 7.43 13.67
N LYS A 468 7.17 7.31 14.86
CA LYS A 468 5.74 7.51 15.10
C LYS A 468 5.51 8.54 16.20
N ILE A 469 4.53 9.39 15.96
CA ILE A 469 3.92 10.23 16.99
C ILE A 469 2.44 9.88 17.07
N ALA A 470 1.98 9.52 18.24
CA ALA A 470 0.58 9.20 18.46
C ALA A 470 -0.05 10.19 19.45
N MET A 471 -1.29 10.55 19.19
CA MET A 471 -2.13 11.38 20.05
C MET A 471 -3.32 10.53 20.52
N ASN A 472 -3.53 10.47 21.83
CA ASN A 472 -4.62 9.72 22.48
C ASN A 472 -4.75 8.26 22.00
N GLN A 473 -3.64 7.62 21.63
CA GLN A 473 -3.54 6.23 21.13
C GLN A 473 -4.24 5.93 19.78
N ASN A 474 -5.11 6.80 19.30
CA ASN A 474 -5.95 6.55 18.12
C ASN A 474 -5.50 7.31 16.87
N PHE A 475 -4.82 8.43 17.03
CA PHE A 475 -4.32 9.25 15.94
C PHE A 475 -2.80 9.11 15.86
N ILE A 476 -2.31 8.41 14.86
CA ILE A 476 -0.89 8.10 14.71
C ILE A 476 -0.41 8.71 13.40
N ILE A 477 0.64 9.52 13.47
CA ILE A 477 1.41 9.96 12.30
C ILE A 477 2.69 9.13 12.29
N SER A 478 3.02 8.54 11.16
CA SER A 478 4.26 7.79 10.97
C SER A 478 5.08 8.32 9.81
N ALA A 479 6.40 8.34 9.98
CA ALA A 479 7.37 8.54 8.91
C ALA A 479 8.23 7.27 8.82
N GLU A 480 8.23 6.62 7.68
CA GLU A 480 8.91 5.35 7.45
C GLU A 480 9.99 5.51 6.38
N PHE A 481 11.14 4.91 6.62
CA PHE A 481 12.30 4.89 5.75
C PHE A 481 12.68 3.44 5.52
N ALA A 482 12.71 3.02 4.27
CA ALA A 482 12.98 1.62 3.93
C ALA A 482 13.84 1.48 2.67
N LYS A 483 14.49 0.33 2.56
CA LYS A 483 15.25 -0.06 1.37
C LYS A 483 14.99 -1.52 1.04
N CYS A 484 14.72 -1.80 -0.24
CA CYS A 484 14.70 -3.14 -0.81
C CYS A 484 16.13 -3.62 -1.08
N PHE A 485 16.39 -4.93 -0.86
CA PHE A 485 17.70 -5.52 -1.07
C PHE A 485 17.86 -6.20 -2.44
N ASN A 486 16.75 -6.44 -3.15
CA ASN A 486 16.80 -7.04 -4.48
C ASN A 486 17.21 -6.00 -5.52
N GLU A 487 18.35 -6.19 -6.19
CA GLU A 487 18.93 -5.21 -7.12
C GLU A 487 17.99 -4.84 -8.27
N THR A 488 17.29 -5.83 -8.83
CA THR A 488 16.33 -5.60 -9.93
C THR A 488 15.07 -4.84 -9.52
N LEU A 489 14.80 -4.75 -8.22
CA LEU A 489 13.63 -4.10 -7.65
C LEU A 489 13.97 -2.84 -6.86
N ASP A 490 15.26 -2.60 -6.58
CA ASP A 490 15.71 -1.50 -5.74
C ASP A 490 15.43 -0.16 -6.40
N GLY A 491 14.49 0.56 -5.86
CA GLY A 491 14.15 1.94 -6.24
C GLY A 491 14.87 3.01 -5.42
N GLY A 492 15.93 2.64 -4.67
CA GLY A 492 16.62 3.52 -3.74
C GLY A 492 15.91 3.61 -2.39
N LEU A 493 16.15 4.69 -1.67
CA LEU A 493 15.49 4.93 -0.38
C LEU A 493 14.01 5.22 -0.58
N TRP A 494 13.17 4.36 -0.02
CA TRP A 494 11.72 4.59 0.02
C TRP A 494 11.36 5.39 1.28
N ILE A 495 10.50 6.39 1.11
CA ILE A 495 10.00 7.23 2.19
C ILE A 495 8.49 7.31 2.10
N GLY A 496 7.81 7.04 3.21
CA GLY A 496 6.38 7.22 3.36
C GLY A 496 6.05 7.96 4.66
N ILE A 497 5.16 8.93 4.57
CA ILE A 497 4.59 9.63 5.74
C ILE A 497 3.08 9.44 5.66
N GLY A 498 2.49 8.87 6.69
CA GLY A 498 1.08 8.53 6.71
C GLY A 498 0.41 8.79 8.05
N ILE A 499 -0.93 8.72 8.03
CA ILE A 499 -1.77 8.85 9.21
C ILE A 499 -2.44 7.49 9.47
N ASN A 500 -2.49 7.08 10.73
CA ASN A 500 -3.04 5.79 11.18
C ASN A 500 -2.40 4.56 10.50
N TYR A 501 -1.09 4.60 10.39
CA TYR A 501 -0.29 3.64 9.68
C TYR A 501 0.14 2.49 10.59
N GLN A 502 -0.57 1.37 10.51
CA GLN A 502 -0.23 0.13 11.20
C GLN A 502 -0.77 -1.07 10.40
N PHE A 503 0.05 -2.14 10.32
CA PHE A 503 -0.45 -3.40 9.82
C PHE A 503 -1.11 -4.22 10.93
#